data_96d20ba6bab0495184a7a3f2a5ab3ff2
#
_entry.id   96d20ba6bab0495184a7a3f2a5ab3ff2
#
_cell.length_a   1.000
_cell.length_b   1.000
_cell.length_c   1.000
_cell.angle_alpha   90.00
_cell.angle_beta   90.00
_cell.angle_gamma   90.00
#
_symmetry.space_group_name_H-M   'P 1'
#
loop_
_entity.id
_entity.type
_entity.pdbx_description
1 polymer ?
#
loop_
_entity_poly.entity_id
_entity_poly.type
_entity_poly.pdbx_seq_one_letter_code
_entity_poly.pdbx_strand_id
1 'polypeptide(L)'
;MSIAVLVPMLGRPQAAIHIAESLELATTVEHRLVFICSRRDLDVIAACEETGANILIAPWGPGRGDFARKINWAFANTDEEFIFQGASDVFFHQDWDAQALAVARKTGAGVIGTNDLANPSVKRGKASTHSLIRRSYIDEYGGTIDDTGAVFSETYSHQYCDVELCEVARLRGQFAFAARSIVEHRHPHWGTAEMDDTYRKGQRDTRADRALYVRRAKSLWARRQVRARR
;
A
#
# COMPACT_ATOMS: atom_id res chain seq x y z
N MET A 1 -6.51 19.27 0.39
CA MET A 1 -6.19 17.82 0.62
C MET A 1 -5.66 17.26 -0.68
N SER A 2 -4.42 16.88 -0.72
CA SER A 2 -3.79 16.27 -1.89
C SER A 2 -3.36 14.84 -1.57
N ILE A 3 -3.37 13.97 -2.58
CA ILE A 3 -3.03 12.55 -2.44
C ILE A 3 -1.89 12.20 -3.40
N ALA A 4 -0.78 11.65 -2.89
CA ALA A 4 0.17 10.94 -3.73
C ALA A 4 -0.24 9.46 -3.83
N VAL A 5 -0.54 9.00 -5.04
CA VAL A 5 -0.83 7.59 -5.33
C VAL A 5 0.46 6.91 -5.74
N LEU A 6 1.02 6.11 -4.84
CA LEU A 6 2.33 5.47 -4.97
C LEU A 6 2.17 4.05 -5.52
N VAL A 7 2.66 3.79 -6.71
CA VAL A 7 2.50 2.51 -7.40
C VAL A 7 3.85 1.89 -7.74
N PRO A 8 4.36 0.96 -6.91
CA PRO A 8 5.52 0.15 -7.26
C PRO A 8 5.26 -0.71 -8.50
N MET A 9 6.10 -0.54 -9.51
CA MET A 9 6.02 -1.26 -10.78
C MET A 9 7.15 -2.28 -10.91
N LEU A 10 6.84 -3.46 -11.46
CA LEU A 10 7.83 -4.50 -11.77
C LEU A 10 7.25 -5.48 -12.81
N GLY A 11 7.87 -5.56 -14.00
CA GLY A 11 7.62 -6.57 -15.03
C GLY A 11 6.19 -6.61 -15.59
N ARG A 12 5.42 -5.50 -15.50
CA ARG A 12 4.04 -5.37 -15.97
C ARG A 12 3.82 -4.03 -16.68
N PRO A 13 4.43 -3.80 -17.85
CA PRO A 13 4.28 -2.54 -18.56
C PRO A 13 2.80 -2.23 -18.87
N GLN A 14 2.01 -3.24 -19.25
CA GLN A 14 0.59 -3.08 -19.60
C GLN A 14 -0.28 -2.56 -18.44
N ALA A 15 0.18 -2.65 -17.20
CA ALA A 15 -0.57 -2.17 -16.05
C ALA A 15 -0.57 -0.63 -15.94
N ALA A 16 0.44 0.05 -16.48
CA ALA A 16 0.62 1.48 -16.31
C ALA A 16 -0.57 2.29 -16.82
N ILE A 17 -0.99 2.05 -18.06
CA ILE A 17 -2.11 2.78 -18.67
C ILE A 17 -3.43 2.51 -17.94
N HIS A 18 -3.72 1.25 -17.58
CA HIS A 18 -4.96 0.91 -16.88
C HIS A 18 -5.07 1.55 -15.51
N ILE A 19 -3.95 1.65 -14.78
CA ILE A 19 -3.92 2.33 -13.49
C ILE A 19 -4.15 3.83 -13.68
N ALA A 20 -3.43 4.46 -14.62
CA ALA A 20 -3.54 5.90 -14.89
C ALA A 20 -4.97 6.27 -15.30
N GLU A 21 -5.56 5.55 -16.26
CA GLU A 21 -6.93 5.79 -16.74
C GLU A 21 -7.97 5.60 -15.64
N SER A 22 -7.90 4.47 -14.89
CA SER A 22 -8.89 4.22 -13.83
C SER A 22 -8.76 5.21 -12.68
N LEU A 23 -7.55 5.65 -12.35
CA LEU A 23 -7.32 6.67 -11.33
C LEU A 23 -7.88 8.03 -11.76
N GLU A 24 -7.55 8.50 -12.95
CA GLU A 24 -8.01 9.79 -13.49
C GLU A 24 -9.54 9.87 -13.56
N LEU A 25 -10.18 8.80 -14.03
CA LEU A 25 -11.65 8.74 -14.16
C LEU A 25 -12.37 8.63 -12.80
N ALA A 26 -11.70 8.08 -11.78
CA ALA A 26 -12.35 7.72 -10.52
C ALA A 26 -12.05 8.68 -9.36
N THR A 27 -11.04 9.57 -9.50
CA THR A 27 -10.56 10.43 -8.41
C THR A 27 -11.15 11.83 -8.54
N THR A 28 -11.59 12.37 -7.41
CA THR A 28 -12.30 13.67 -7.36
C THR A 28 -11.47 14.77 -6.71
N VAL A 29 -10.44 14.43 -5.94
CA VAL A 29 -9.56 15.43 -5.30
C VAL A 29 -8.25 15.57 -6.05
N GLU A 30 -7.52 16.65 -5.76
CA GLU A 30 -6.16 16.84 -6.27
C GLU A 30 -5.27 15.64 -5.91
N HIS A 31 -4.70 15.03 -6.94
CA HIS A 31 -3.86 13.85 -6.78
C HIS A 31 -2.67 13.86 -7.71
N ARG A 32 -1.64 13.11 -7.34
CA ARG A 32 -0.44 12.87 -8.13
C ARG A 32 -0.18 11.38 -8.22
N LEU A 33 -0.25 10.81 -9.42
CA LEU A 33 0.19 9.44 -9.67
C LEU A 33 1.72 9.40 -9.74
N VAL A 34 2.32 8.51 -8.98
CA VAL A 34 3.77 8.29 -8.94
C VAL A 34 4.06 6.80 -9.15
N PHE A 35 4.59 6.45 -10.30
CA PHE A 35 5.12 5.11 -10.56
C PHE A 35 6.54 4.98 -10.01
N ILE A 36 6.82 3.91 -9.28
CA ILE A 36 8.15 3.61 -8.74
C ILE A 36 8.73 2.42 -9.50
N CYS A 37 9.58 2.70 -10.47
CA CYS A 37 10.12 1.73 -11.40
C CYS A 37 11.50 1.23 -10.97
N SER A 38 11.85 -0.01 -11.32
CA SER A 38 13.21 -0.52 -11.21
C SER A 38 14.04 -0.06 -12.39
N ARG A 39 15.26 0.44 -12.15
CA ARG A 39 16.12 1.07 -13.15
C ARG A 39 16.46 0.24 -14.39
N ARG A 40 16.29 -1.09 -14.35
CA ARG A 40 16.58 -2.01 -15.46
C ARG A 40 15.31 -2.54 -16.14
N ASP A 41 14.16 -2.12 -15.71
CA ASP A 41 12.87 -2.55 -16.26
C ASP A 41 12.41 -1.53 -17.31
N LEU A 42 13.16 -1.50 -18.44
CA LEU A 42 13.00 -0.44 -19.46
C LEU A 42 11.62 -0.42 -20.09
N ASP A 43 11.02 -1.59 -20.33
CA ASP A 43 9.66 -1.69 -20.89
C ASP A 43 8.61 -1.09 -19.94
N VAL A 44 8.76 -1.32 -18.63
CA VAL A 44 7.89 -0.72 -17.62
C VAL A 44 8.10 0.78 -17.54
N ILE A 45 9.34 1.25 -17.58
CA ILE A 45 9.65 2.69 -17.56
C ILE A 45 9.00 3.38 -18.76
N ALA A 46 9.21 2.86 -19.97
CA ALA A 46 8.62 3.41 -21.18
C ALA A 46 7.08 3.46 -21.12
N ALA A 47 6.44 2.37 -20.68
CA ALA A 47 4.98 2.35 -20.52
C ALA A 47 4.47 3.34 -19.46
N CYS A 48 5.22 3.58 -18.38
CA CYS A 48 4.87 4.60 -17.41
C CYS A 48 5.03 6.02 -17.96
N GLU A 49 6.09 6.28 -18.75
CA GLU A 49 6.33 7.56 -19.44
C GLU A 49 5.18 7.92 -20.39
N GLU A 50 4.66 6.95 -21.12
CA GLU A 50 3.51 7.12 -22.03
C GLU A 50 2.25 7.62 -21.34
N THR A 51 2.09 7.37 -20.03
CA THR A 51 0.92 7.85 -19.26
C THR A 51 0.99 9.32 -18.88
N GLY A 52 2.16 9.95 -18.97
CA GLY A 52 2.40 11.30 -18.48
C GLY A 52 2.47 11.43 -16.95
N ALA A 53 2.37 10.34 -16.19
CA ALA A 53 2.48 10.33 -14.74
C ALA A 53 3.91 10.59 -14.25
N ASN A 54 4.06 10.92 -12.96
CA ASN A 54 5.39 11.08 -12.37
C ASN A 54 6.06 9.71 -12.20
N ILE A 55 7.37 9.67 -12.44
CA ILE A 55 8.16 8.45 -12.32
C ILE A 55 9.33 8.67 -11.37
N LEU A 56 9.46 7.76 -10.42
CA LEU A 56 10.64 7.63 -9.59
C LEU A 56 11.39 6.34 -9.98
N ILE A 57 12.66 6.48 -10.35
CA ILE A 57 13.52 5.35 -10.69
C ILE A 57 14.29 4.90 -9.45
N ALA A 58 13.91 3.75 -8.88
CA ALA A 58 14.58 3.21 -7.71
C ALA A 58 16.08 3.00 -7.98
N PRO A 59 16.99 3.52 -7.13
CA PRO A 59 18.43 3.45 -7.35
C PRO A 59 19.02 2.04 -7.13
N TRP A 60 18.21 1.07 -6.73
CA TRP A 60 18.56 -0.34 -6.53
C TRP A 60 17.85 -1.25 -7.54
N GLY A 61 18.31 -2.49 -7.65
CA GLY A 61 17.64 -3.54 -8.42
C GLY A 61 16.52 -4.22 -7.61
N PRO A 62 15.59 -4.94 -8.30
CA PRO A 62 14.54 -5.69 -7.64
C PRO A 62 15.13 -6.80 -6.76
N GLY A 63 14.50 -7.07 -5.63
CA GLY A 63 14.95 -8.10 -4.68
C GLY A 63 14.03 -8.19 -3.48
N ARG A 64 14.54 -8.79 -2.40
CA ARG A 64 13.81 -8.89 -1.14
C ARG A 64 13.44 -7.51 -0.62
N GLY A 65 12.17 -7.34 -0.21
CA GLY A 65 11.67 -6.08 0.33
C GLY A 65 11.46 -4.98 -0.70
N ASP A 66 11.58 -5.26 -2.01
CA ASP A 66 11.52 -4.24 -3.05
C ASP A 66 10.24 -3.42 -3.01
N PHE A 67 9.09 -4.07 -2.76
CA PHE A 67 7.81 -3.39 -2.62
C PHE A 67 7.82 -2.37 -1.47
N ALA A 68 8.19 -2.81 -0.26
CA ALA A 68 8.26 -1.95 0.91
C ALA A 68 9.27 -0.81 0.75
N ARG A 69 10.46 -1.11 0.22
CA ARG A 69 11.51 -0.12 -0.08
C ARG A 69 11.04 0.94 -1.06
N LYS A 70 10.34 0.55 -2.13
CA LYS A 70 9.79 1.48 -3.11
C LYS A 70 8.75 2.42 -2.49
N ILE A 71 7.83 1.90 -1.68
CA ILE A 71 6.83 2.72 -0.98
C ILE A 71 7.50 3.68 0.00
N ASN A 72 8.44 3.21 0.84
CA ASN A 72 9.15 4.06 1.80
C ASN A 72 9.94 5.16 1.09
N TRP A 73 10.63 4.81 0.00
CA TRP A 73 11.40 5.78 -0.77
C TRP A 73 10.51 6.81 -1.47
N ALA A 74 9.39 6.39 -2.06
CA ALA A 74 8.45 7.31 -2.67
C ALA A 74 7.78 8.21 -1.62
N PHE A 75 7.46 7.69 -0.43
CA PHE A 75 7.00 8.50 0.70
C PHE A 75 7.98 9.61 1.05
N ALA A 76 9.28 9.31 1.10
CA ALA A 76 10.33 10.29 1.40
C ALA A 76 10.56 11.32 0.27
N ASN A 77 10.10 11.03 -0.96
CA ASN A 77 10.24 11.89 -2.14
C ASN A 77 8.91 12.52 -2.61
N THR A 78 7.91 12.53 -1.75
CA THR A 78 6.60 13.17 -1.95
C THR A 78 6.27 13.99 -0.71
N ASP A 79 5.31 14.93 -0.79
CA ASP A 79 4.96 15.87 0.27
C ASP A 79 3.45 16.06 0.46
N GLU A 80 2.61 15.32 -0.28
CA GLU A 80 1.16 15.38 -0.17
C GLU A 80 0.67 15.03 1.24
N GLU A 81 -0.46 15.61 1.65
CA GLU A 81 -1.08 15.37 2.96
C GLU A 81 -1.40 13.89 3.19
N PHE A 82 -1.80 13.20 2.13
CA PHE A 82 -2.05 11.76 2.14
C PHE A 82 -1.20 11.05 1.10
N ILE A 83 -0.85 9.81 1.40
CA ILE A 83 -0.38 8.84 0.41
C ILE A 83 -1.39 7.71 0.28
N PHE A 84 -1.54 7.19 -0.93
CA PHE A 84 -2.22 5.91 -1.17
C PHE A 84 -1.18 4.89 -1.61
N GLN A 85 -1.00 3.83 -0.84
CA GLN A 85 -0.11 2.75 -1.23
C GLN A 85 -0.83 1.79 -2.18
N GLY A 86 -0.52 1.87 -3.46
CA GLY A 86 -1.05 1.05 -4.52
C GLY A 86 -0.11 -0.11 -4.91
N ALA A 87 -0.48 -0.82 -5.96
CA ALA A 87 0.30 -1.87 -6.61
C ALA A 87 -0.05 -1.93 -8.10
N SER A 88 0.70 -2.73 -8.87
CA SER A 88 0.50 -2.85 -10.32
C SER A 88 -0.75 -3.66 -10.74
N ASP A 89 -1.59 -4.04 -9.80
CA ASP A 89 -2.79 -4.87 -9.98
C ASP A 89 -4.04 -4.28 -9.32
N VAL A 90 -4.06 -2.96 -9.15
CA VAL A 90 -5.21 -2.23 -8.63
C VAL A 90 -6.04 -1.61 -9.76
N PHE A 91 -7.34 -1.46 -9.49
CA PHE A 91 -8.27 -0.72 -10.32
C PHE A 91 -9.13 0.19 -9.43
N PHE A 92 -9.15 1.49 -9.74
CA PHE A 92 -9.87 2.50 -8.96
C PHE A 92 -11.31 2.60 -9.43
N HIS A 93 -12.26 2.60 -8.48
CA HIS A 93 -13.67 2.81 -8.73
C HIS A 93 -14.08 4.24 -8.34
N GLN A 94 -15.15 4.73 -8.98
CA GLN A 94 -15.67 6.09 -8.79
C GLN A 94 -15.73 6.51 -7.31
N ASP A 95 -15.26 7.73 -7.01
CA ASP A 95 -15.29 8.36 -5.68
C ASP A 95 -14.51 7.62 -4.58
N TRP A 96 -13.60 6.71 -4.93
CA TRP A 96 -12.81 5.96 -3.93
C TRP A 96 -12.13 6.87 -2.92
N ASP A 97 -11.55 7.98 -3.39
CA ASP A 97 -10.83 9.00 -2.63
C ASP A 97 -11.78 9.78 -1.70
N ALA A 98 -12.89 10.26 -2.23
CA ALA A 98 -13.89 10.99 -1.47
C ALA A 98 -14.46 10.15 -0.32
N GLN A 99 -14.72 8.85 -0.56
CA GLN A 99 -15.18 7.92 0.46
C GLN A 99 -14.13 7.65 1.54
N ALA A 100 -12.85 7.46 1.15
CA ALA A 100 -11.75 7.28 2.10
C ALA A 100 -11.53 8.54 2.95
N LEU A 101 -11.46 9.71 2.31
CA LEU A 101 -11.28 11.00 2.99
C LEU A 101 -12.44 11.34 3.92
N ALA A 102 -13.68 10.98 3.57
CA ALA A 102 -14.83 11.16 4.46
C ALA A 102 -14.67 10.34 5.76
N VAL A 103 -14.16 9.11 5.66
CA VAL A 103 -13.85 8.29 6.84
C VAL A 103 -12.67 8.87 7.61
N ALA A 104 -11.61 9.32 6.94
CA ALA A 104 -10.46 9.97 7.58
C ALA A 104 -10.89 11.21 8.40
N ARG A 105 -11.72 12.07 7.83
CA ARG A 105 -12.27 13.25 8.52
C ARG A 105 -13.14 12.88 9.73
N LYS A 106 -14.03 11.89 9.56
CA LYS A 106 -14.97 11.46 10.59
C LYS A 106 -14.28 10.83 11.79
N THR A 107 -13.22 10.04 11.55
CA THR A 107 -12.59 9.22 12.60
C THR A 107 -11.31 9.82 13.16
N GLY A 108 -10.66 10.73 12.43
CA GLY A 108 -9.31 11.20 12.73
C GLY A 108 -8.21 10.15 12.53
N ALA A 109 -8.54 8.95 12.00
CA ALA A 109 -7.58 7.88 11.84
C ALA A 109 -6.47 8.21 10.84
N GLY A 110 -5.28 7.71 11.11
CA GLY A 110 -4.10 7.90 10.26
C GLY A 110 -4.01 6.91 9.11
N VAL A 111 -4.65 5.73 9.22
CA VAL A 111 -4.66 4.68 8.19
C VAL A 111 -6.10 4.32 7.86
N ILE A 112 -6.50 4.52 6.62
CA ILE A 112 -7.84 4.25 6.11
C ILE A 112 -7.76 3.10 5.11
N GLY A 113 -8.23 1.93 5.51
CA GLY A 113 -8.30 0.77 4.63
C GLY A 113 -9.40 0.92 3.58
N THR A 114 -9.09 0.57 2.33
CA THR A 114 -10.05 0.53 1.23
C THR A 114 -10.59 -0.88 1.01
N ASN A 115 -11.73 -1.00 0.33
CA ASN A 115 -12.35 -2.27 -0.02
C ASN A 115 -11.79 -2.79 -1.35
N ASP A 116 -11.17 -3.95 -1.31
CA ASP A 116 -10.54 -4.59 -2.48
C ASP A 116 -11.46 -5.54 -3.26
N LEU A 117 -12.73 -5.63 -2.86
CA LEU A 117 -13.80 -6.48 -3.40
C LEU A 117 -13.58 -7.99 -3.28
N ALA A 118 -12.36 -8.45 -3.07
CA ALA A 118 -12.00 -9.86 -3.19
C ALA A 118 -11.68 -10.51 -1.83
N ASN A 119 -10.78 -9.93 -1.04
CA ASN A 119 -10.27 -10.53 0.20
C ASN A 119 -11.34 -10.52 1.32
N PRO A 120 -11.78 -11.70 1.82
CA PRO A 120 -12.79 -11.75 2.87
C PRO A 120 -12.41 -11.02 4.18
N SER A 121 -11.13 -10.89 4.49
CA SER A 121 -10.66 -10.15 5.67
C SER A 121 -10.77 -8.64 5.46
N VAL A 122 -10.50 -8.16 4.26
CA VAL A 122 -10.68 -6.74 3.87
C VAL A 122 -12.17 -6.39 3.86
N LYS A 123 -13.00 -7.17 3.19
CA LYS A 123 -14.46 -6.97 3.14
C LYS A 123 -15.11 -6.87 4.53
N ARG A 124 -14.54 -7.54 5.53
CA ARG A 124 -14.97 -7.44 6.93
C ARG A 124 -14.31 -6.30 7.72
N GLY A 125 -13.51 -5.46 7.08
CA GLY A 125 -12.77 -4.37 7.73
C GLY A 125 -11.69 -4.83 8.72
N LYS A 126 -11.24 -6.11 8.63
CA LYS A 126 -10.21 -6.66 9.52
C LYS A 126 -8.78 -6.39 9.02
N ALA A 127 -8.62 -6.06 7.76
CA ALA A 127 -7.34 -5.76 7.12
C ALA A 127 -7.58 -4.79 5.96
N SER A 128 -6.53 -4.31 5.36
CA SER A 128 -6.57 -3.63 4.06
C SER A 128 -5.33 -4.02 3.29
N THR A 129 -5.51 -4.36 2.02
CA THR A 129 -4.40 -4.63 1.11
C THR A 129 -3.80 -3.30 0.64
N HIS A 130 -4.65 -2.30 0.40
CA HIS A 130 -4.27 -0.96 -0.03
C HIS A 130 -4.96 0.07 0.87
N SER A 131 -4.21 1.06 1.33
CA SER A 131 -4.71 2.04 2.31
C SER A 131 -4.39 3.47 1.89
N LEU A 132 -5.30 4.38 2.21
CA LEU A 132 -5.02 5.80 2.24
C LEU A 132 -4.41 6.12 3.63
N ILE A 133 -3.25 6.74 3.65
CA ILE A 133 -2.44 6.93 4.85
C ILE A 133 -2.15 8.42 5.01
N ARG A 134 -2.45 8.99 6.17
CA ARG A 134 -2.11 10.37 6.49
C ARG A 134 -0.60 10.47 6.72
N ARG A 135 0.07 11.40 6.04
CA ARG A 135 1.52 11.62 6.15
C ARG A 135 1.94 11.86 7.60
N SER A 136 1.27 12.76 8.30
CA SER A 136 1.60 13.10 9.69
C SER A 136 1.53 11.89 10.64
N TYR A 137 0.70 10.87 10.35
CA TYR A 137 0.69 9.63 11.13
C TYR A 137 2.01 8.86 10.98
N ILE A 138 2.55 8.78 9.76
CA ILE A 138 3.83 8.11 9.53
C ILE A 138 4.98 8.93 10.15
N ASP A 139 4.97 10.23 9.98
CA ASP A 139 6.01 11.12 10.53
C ASP A 139 6.07 11.04 12.07
N GLU A 140 4.91 10.95 12.73
CA GLU A 140 4.82 10.90 14.19
C GLU A 140 5.04 9.51 14.78
N TYR A 141 4.46 8.47 14.15
CA TYR A 141 4.41 7.13 14.74
C TYR A 141 5.10 6.04 13.91
N GLY A 142 5.33 6.27 12.61
CA GLY A 142 5.69 5.23 11.66
C GLY A 142 4.57 4.22 11.41
N GLY A 143 4.68 3.46 10.32
CA GLY A 143 3.74 2.40 9.93
C GLY A 143 4.11 1.01 10.46
N THR A 144 5.26 0.86 11.12
CA THR A 144 5.84 -0.43 11.52
C THR A 144 5.94 -0.60 13.03
N ILE A 145 6.32 -1.80 13.47
CA ILE A 145 6.54 -2.12 14.89
C ILE A 145 7.79 -1.43 15.44
N ASP A 146 8.82 -1.27 14.61
CA ASP A 146 10.16 -0.90 15.04
C ASP A 146 10.60 0.49 14.59
N ASP A 147 10.00 0.99 13.49
CA ASP A 147 10.55 2.10 12.73
C ASP A 147 9.62 3.29 12.72
N THR A 148 10.08 4.43 13.22
CA THR A 148 9.43 5.72 13.04
C THR A 148 9.85 6.30 11.68
N GLY A 149 8.87 6.80 10.90
CA GLY A 149 9.12 7.40 9.59
C GLY A 149 9.06 6.42 8.41
N ALA A 150 8.99 5.11 8.64
CA ALA A 150 8.76 4.13 7.59
C ALA A 150 7.26 3.78 7.46
N VAL A 151 6.76 3.68 6.22
CA VAL A 151 5.41 3.19 5.94
C VAL A 151 5.36 1.68 6.15
N PHE A 152 6.33 0.96 5.61
CA PHE A 152 6.43 -0.49 5.65
C PHE A 152 7.76 -0.98 6.19
N SER A 153 7.74 -2.12 6.88
CA SER A 153 8.96 -2.81 7.28
C SER A 153 9.63 -3.49 6.08
N GLU A 154 10.87 -3.13 5.80
CA GLU A 154 11.68 -3.69 4.71
C GLU A 154 12.24 -5.10 5.03
N THR A 155 11.96 -5.61 6.23
CA THR A 155 12.39 -6.95 6.64
C THR A 155 11.58 -8.07 6.00
N TYR A 156 10.36 -7.77 5.52
CA TYR A 156 9.57 -8.71 4.73
C TYR A 156 10.15 -8.86 3.31
N SER A 157 9.97 -10.04 2.72
CA SER A 157 10.36 -10.25 1.32
C SER A 157 9.39 -9.56 0.37
N HIS A 158 8.07 -9.71 0.64
CA HIS A 158 7.02 -9.11 -0.17
C HIS A 158 5.67 -9.00 0.57
N GLN A 159 5.27 -10.07 1.27
CA GLN A 159 3.95 -10.19 1.89
C GLN A 159 3.97 -9.67 3.35
N TYR A 160 2.79 -9.37 3.91
CA TYR A 160 2.54 -9.02 5.31
C TYR A 160 2.99 -7.63 5.77
N CYS A 161 3.64 -6.81 4.96
CA CYS A 161 3.97 -5.43 5.34
C CYS A 161 2.70 -4.57 5.51
N ASP A 162 1.70 -4.75 4.63
CA ASP A 162 0.37 -4.18 4.70
C ASP A 162 -0.43 -4.64 5.92
N VAL A 163 -0.34 -5.93 6.25
CA VAL A 163 -0.96 -6.52 7.44
C VAL A 163 -0.35 -5.93 8.71
N GLU A 164 0.98 -5.77 8.78
CA GLU A 164 1.65 -5.14 9.91
C GLU A 164 1.21 -3.68 10.07
N LEU A 165 1.18 -2.89 9.01
CA LEU A 165 0.69 -1.51 9.04
C LEU A 165 -0.71 -1.43 9.64
N CYS A 166 -1.65 -2.25 9.14
CA CYS A 166 -3.03 -2.27 9.63
C CYS A 166 -3.12 -2.65 11.11
N GLU A 167 -2.34 -3.65 11.55
CA GLU A 167 -2.34 -4.12 12.94
C GLU A 167 -1.75 -3.06 13.88
N VAL A 168 -0.63 -2.44 13.49
CA VAL A 168 0.01 -1.38 14.26
C VAL A 168 -0.92 -0.17 14.39
N ALA A 169 -1.53 0.26 13.29
CA ALA A 169 -2.49 1.37 13.30
C ALA A 169 -3.72 1.06 14.16
N ARG A 170 -4.24 -0.17 14.08
CA ARG A 170 -5.39 -0.61 14.90
C ARG A 170 -5.06 -0.58 16.39
N LEU A 171 -3.90 -1.07 16.80
CA LEU A 171 -3.47 -1.07 18.19
C LEU A 171 -3.26 0.34 18.76
N ARG A 172 -3.00 1.30 17.88
CA ARG A 172 -2.87 2.74 18.22
C ARG A 172 -4.21 3.48 18.17
N GLY A 173 -5.31 2.83 17.75
CA GLY A 173 -6.61 3.48 17.52
C GLY A 173 -6.62 4.39 16.28
N GLN A 174 -5.69 4.15 15.34
CA GLN A 174 -5.45 4.96 14.14
C GLN A 174 -5.84 4.24 12.83
N PHE A 175 -6.59 3.13 12.91
CA PHE A 175 -7.11 2.41 11.75
C PHE A 175 -8.62 2.59 11.63
N ALA A 176 -9.10 2.94 10.43
CA ALA A 176 -10.51 2.92 10.08
C ALA A 176 -10.69 2.23 8.71
N PHE A 177 -11.87 1.69 8.44
CA PHE A 177 -12.19 1.02 7.18
C PHE A 177 -13.27 1.80 6.42
N ALA A 178 -12.95 2.16 5.19
CA ALA A 178 -13.85 2.85 4.28
C ALA A 178 -14.52 1.84 3.33
N ALA A 179 -15.59 1.19 3.77
CA ALA A 179 -16.25 0.12 3.03
C ALA A 179 -16.73 0.52 1.62
N ARG A 180 -17.03 1.82 1.41
CA ARG A 180 -17.45 2.37 0.12
C ARG A 180 -16.30 2.94 -0.72
N SER A 181 -15.10 3.03 -0.17
CA SER A 181 -13.89 3.36 -0.94
C SER A 181 -13.41 2.09 -1.63
N ILE A 182 -13.72 1.95 -2.91
CA ILE A 182 -13.43 0.73 -3.65
C ILE A 182 -12.18 0.93 -4.49
N VAL A 183 -11.13 0.16 -4.16
CA VAL A 183 -9.94 -0.01 -4.98
C VAL A 183 -9.74 -1.50 -5.15
N GLU A 184 -10.21 -2.01 -6.28
CA GLU A 184 -10.24 -3.44 -6.58
C GLU A 184 -8.81 -3.99 -6.71
N HIS A 185 -8.52 -5.12 -6.04
CA HIS A 185 -7.25 -5.81 -6.14
C HIS A 185 -7.41 -7.04 -7.05
N ARG A 186 -6.93 -6.91 -8.29
CA ARG A 186 -7.01 -7.95 -9.32
C ARG A 186 -5.88 -8.95 -9.15
N HIS A 187 -6.13 -10.02 -8.39
CA HIS A 187 -5.09 -10.97 -8.02
C HIS A 187 -5.49 -12.43 -8.31
N PRO A 188 -4.57 -13.29 -8.82
CA PRO A 188 -4.87 -14.69 -9.16
C PRO A 188 -5.41 -15.52 -8.00
N HIS A 189 -5.00 -15.23 -6.77
CA HIS A 189 -5.51 -15.90 -5.58
C HIS A 189 -7.04 -15.79 -5.43
N TRP A 190 -7.61 -14.73 -5.98
CA TRP A 190 -9.05 -14.46 -5.96
C TRP A 190 -9.74 -14.80 -7.27
N GLY A 191 -8.99 -15.29 -8.27
CA GLY A 191 -9.53 -15.60 -9.60
C GLY A 191 -9.86 -14.37 -10.43
N THR A 192 -9.35 -13.18 -10.08
CA THR A 192 -9.61 -11.91 -10.76
C THR A 192 -8.48 -11.47 -11.70
N ALA A 193 -7.40 -12.25 -11.77
CA ALA A 193 -6.29 -12.07 -12.71
C ALA A 193 -5.65 -13.40 -13.07
N GLU A 194 -4.89 -13.44 -14.16
CA GLU A 194 -4.07 -14.58 -14.54
C GLU A 194 -2.76 -14.62 -13.75
N MET A 195 -2.23 -15.84 -13.55
CA MET A 195 -0.96 -16.07 -12.86
C MET A 195 0.22 -15.76 -13.78
N ASP A 196 1.02 -14.75 -13.44
CA ASP A 196 2.25 -14.39 -14.13
C ASP A 196 3.52 -14.60 -13.29
N ASP A 197 4.68 -14.28 -13.85
CA ASP A 197 5.97 -14.45 -13.17
C ASP A 197 6.17 -13.47 -11.99
N THR A 198 5.56 -12.31 -12.04
CA THR A 198 5.60 -11.33 -10.95
C THR A 198 4.87 -11.87 -9.73
N TYR A 199 3.68 -12.45 -9.91
CA TYR A 199 2.96 -13.14 -8.83
C TYR A 199 3.72 -14.34 -8.28
N ARG A 200 4.26 -15.21 -9.16
CA ARG A 200 5.07 -16.36 -8.71
C ARG A 200 6.27 -15.94 -7.87
N LYS A 201 6.96 -14.87 -8.27
CA LYS A 201 8.09 -14.30 -7.50
C LYS A 201 7.62 -13.73 -6.16
N GLY A 202 6.54 -12.96 -6.13
CA GLY A 202 5.98 -12.37 -4.91
C GLY A 202 5.48 -13.41 -3.89
N GLN A 203 5.04 -14.58 -4.36
CA GLN A 203 4.55 -15.65 -3.49
C GLN A 203 5.64 -16.57 -2.93
N ARG A 204 6.86 -16.53 -3.49
CA ARG A 204 7.96 -17.45 -3.13
C ARG A 204 8.22 -17.54 -1.64
N ASP A 205 8.25 -16.40 -0.97
CA ASP A 205 8.65 -16.29 0.44
C ASP A 205 7.47 -16.10 1.40
N THR A 206 6.23 -16.30 0.94
CA THR A 206 5.00 -16.06 1.75
C THR A 206 5.02 -16.76 3.10
N ARG A 207 5.53 -18.02 3.15
CA ARG A 207 5.63 -18.78 4.41
C ARG A 207 6.63 -18.14 5.39
N ALA A 208 7.76 -17.67 4.88
CA ALA A 208 8.78 -17.01 5.68
C ALA A 208 8.29 -15.65 6.20
N ASP A 209 7.65 -14.87 5.34
CA ASP A 209 7.05 -13.58 5.70
C ASP A 209 5.94 -13.74 6.75
N ARG A 210 5.09 -14.77 6.61
CA ARG A 210 4.08 -15.12 7.63
C ARG A 210 4.72 -15.44 8.97
N ALA A 211 5.76 -16.27 8.99
CA ALA A 211 6.45 -16.62 10.23
C ALA A 211 7.12 -15.40 10.88
N LEU A 212 7.68 -14.51 10.06
CA LEU A 212 8.24 -13.24 10.52
C LEU A 212 7.15 -12.35 11.13
N TYR A 213 6.02 -12.16 10.43
CA TYR A 213 4.88 -11.39 10.95
C TYR A 213 4.40 -11.90 12.31
N VAL A 214 4.20 -13.21 12.45
CA VAL A 214 3.75 -13.81 13.72
C VAL A 214 4.72 -13.51 14.86
N ARG A 215 6.04 -13.58 14.62
CA ARG A 215 7.05 -13.24 15.65
C ARG A 215 6.98 -11.76 16.04
N ARG A 216 6.90 -10.86 15.03
CA ARG A 216 6.84 -9.41 15.23
C ARG A 216 5.56 -8.99 15.96
N ALA A 217 4.40 -9.53 15.53
CA ALA A 217 3.12 -9.26 16.18
C ALA A 217 3.09 -9.69 17.65
N LYS A 218 3.68 -10.85 18.00
CA LYS A 218 3.79 -11.29 19.41
C LYS A 218 4.53 -10.26 20.26
N SER A 219 5.62 -9.67 19.77
CA SER A 219 6.36 -8.64 20.50
C SER A 219 5.54 -7.37 20.71
N LEU A 220 4.75 -6.98 19.72
CA LEU A 220 3.85 -5.83 19.80
C LEU A 220 2.75 -6.02 20.85
N TRP A 221 2.10 -7.18 20.84
CA TRP A 221 1.04 -7.51 21.81
C TRP A 221 1.57 -7.62 23.23
N ALA A 222 2.78 -8.16 23.43
CA ALA A 222 3.41 -8.20 24.75
C ALA A 222 3.68 -6.78 25.29
N ARG A 223 4.18 -5.85 24.46
CA ARG A 223 4.40 -4.45 24.84
C ARG A 223 3.07 -3.75 25.25
N ARG A 224 1.97 -4.05 24.58
CA ARG A 224 0.65 -3.51 24.92
C ARG A 224 0.17 -3.97 26.30
N GLN A 225 0.31 -5.24 26.63
CA GLN A 225 -0.09 -5.78 27.93
C GLN A 225 0.68 -5.13 29.10
N VAL A 226 1.97 -4.80 28.88
CA VAL A 226 2.78 -4.08 29.90
C VAL A 226 2.28 -2.65 30.10
N ARG A 227 1.90 -1.94 29.01
CA ARG A 227 1.34 -0.57 29.10
C ARG A 227 -0.05 -0.52 29.71
N ALA A 228 -0.89 -1.52 29.50
CA ALA A 228 -2.24 -1.59 30.06
C ALA A 228 -2.25 -1.95 31.56
N ARG A 229 -1.11 -2.41 32.13
CA ARG A 229 -0.94 -2.75 33.56
C ARG A 229 -0.29 -1.62 34.38
N ARG A 230 0.11 -0.54 33.73
CA ARG A 230 0.63 0.70 34.36
C ARG A 230 -0.41 1.81 34.29
#